data_a27bfdc444d4b59691ee6c7643e62656
#
_entry.id   a27bfdc444d4b59691ee6c7643e62656
#
_cell.length_a   1.000
_cell.length_b   1.000
_cell.length_c   1.000
_cell.angle_alpha   90.00
_cell.angle_beta   90.00
_cell.angle_gamma   90.00
#
_symmetry.space_group_name_H-M   'P 1'
#
loop_
_entity.id
_entity.type
_entity.pdbx_description
1 polymer ?
#
loop_
_entity_poly.entity_id
_entity_poly.type
_entity_poly.pdbx_seq_one_letter_code
_entity_poly.pdbx_strand_id
1 'polypeptide(L)'
;MQVTTRSQNSPDGTSQEAVKQEEGGSGAEPGETPPVAVPPVIPLPEDRAAALDELCRSLDGSDERVSRSITRIRLEEGLPWDTDPLVVADALVRAGHLPEVVRTITWDWALWTCGSEDSWPWMAQDLARARDLLEDSTSATRVLCALEHFPAVPQSMVPALAQVAVGRSEVNRELAQRLLAGFPEVGDLALEAVMSPVAHVRRVGAAWLAGLTIPDGIARLRAARAQEEDRLARANLLRTLQVYGDDVTDLVTTEALTPPRRRLKRPPAALDWFPFEALPVVHLADGTALDAGTVQRWVV
;
A
#
# COMPACT_ATOMS: atom_id res chain seq x y z
N MET A 1 -52.41 34.71 -2.28
CA MET A 1 -52.55 35.60 -1.12
C MET A 1 -51.20 36.31 -0.97
N GLN A 2 -51.22 37.60 -1.36
CA GLN A 2 -50.08 38.52 -1.28
C GLN A 2 -49.86 38.90 0.19
N VAL A 3 -48.62 39.15 0.60
CA VAL A 3 -48.24 40.36 1.35
C VAL A 3 -46.75 40.59 1.24
N THR A 4 -46.44 41.63 0.65
CA THR A 4 -45.40 42.61 0.48
C THR A 4 -45.03 43.31 1.80
N THR A 5 -43.77 43.71 1.98
CA THR A 5 -43.26 45.04 2.30
C THR A 5 -41.84 44.96 2.85
N ARG A 6 -40.78 45.53 2.20
CA ARG A 6 -40.26 46.93 2.30
C ARG A 6 -39.75 47.27 3.71
N SER A 7 -38.52 47.75 3.98
CA SER A 7 -37.84 48.92 3.47
C SER A 7 -36.44 49.11 4.10
N GLN A 8 -35.43 49.50 3.34
CA GLN A 8 -34.46 50.60 3.48
C GLN A 8 -33.89 50.93 4.87
N ASN A 9 -32.53 50.93 4.98
CA ASN A 9 -31.75 52.18 5.04
C ASN A 9 -30.22 51.86 5.19
N SER A 10 -29.42 52.43 4.30
CA SER A 10 -28.04 52.83 4.53
C SER A 10 -28.03 54.22 5.20
N PRO A 11 -26.97 54.70 5.89
CA PRO A 11 -25.79 55.18 5.17
C PRO A 11 -24.42 55.09 5.89
N ASP A 12 -23.35 55.22 5.07
CA ASP A 12 -22.08 55.94 5.26
C ASP A 12 -21.21 55.77 6.53
N GLY A 13 -19.94 55.42 6.27
CA GLY A 13 -18.86 55.57 7.24
C GLY A 13 -17.51 55.08 6.72
N THR A 14 -16.91 55.88 5.88
CA THR A 14 -15.50 55.92 5.46
C THR A 14 -14.49 55.55 6.56
N SER A 15 -13.55 54.63 6.30
CA SER A 15 -12.15 54.77 6.64
C SER A 15 -11.31 53.75 5.88
N GLN A 16 -10.57 54.23 4.89
CA GLN A 16 -9.45 53.57 4.27
C GLN A 16 -8.28 53.54 5.25
N GLU A 17 -7.87 52.35 5.70
CA GLU A 17 -6.53 52.12 6.21
C GLU A 17 -5.85 51.10 5.29
N ALA A 18 -4.86 51.64 4.58
CA ALA A 18 -3.97 50.89 3.72
C ALA A 18 -3.05 50.01 4.57
N VAL A 19 -3.31 48.71 4.59
CA VAL A 19 -2.35 47.72 5.09
C VAL A 19 -1.40 47.36 3.94
N LYS A 20 -0.17 47.84 4.06
CA LYS A 20 0.98 47.43 3.28
C LYS A 20 1.15 45.90 3.42
N GLN A 21 0.88 45.17 2.37
CA GLN A 21 1.37 43.81 2.20
C GLN A 21 2.87 43.87 1.93
N GLU A 22 3.67 43.49 2.92
CA GLU A 22 5.06 43.09 2.70
C GLU A 22 5.03 41.70 2.03
N GLU A 23 5.25 41.69 0.71
CA GLU A 23 5.61 40.47 -0.04
C GLU A 23 7.01 40.03 0.39
N GLY A 24 7.10 39.27 1.48
CA GLY A 24 8.25 38.45 1.84
C GLY A 24 8.13 37.11 1.19
N GLY A 25 8.40 37.01 -0.10
CA GLY A 25 8.51 35.72 -0.80
C GLY A 25 9.71 34.96 -0.28
N SER A 26 9.50 34.10 0.72
CA SER A 26 10.40 33.00 1.04
C SER A 26 10.10 31.88 0.07
N GLY A 27 10.89 31.78 -0.99
CA GLY A 27 10.93 30.64 -1.89
C GLY A 27 11.42 29.40 -1.13
N ALA A 28 10.51 28.69 -0.49
CA ALA A 28 10.77 27.35 -0.05
C ALA A 28 10.71 26.44 -1.30
N GLU A 29 11.83 25.82 -1.62
CA GLU A 29 11.85 24.78 -2.65
C GLU A 29 10.86 23.67 -2.29
N PRO A 30 9.98 23.22 -3.21
CA PRO A 30 9.06 22.14 -2.93
C PRO A 30 9.85 20.82 -2.94
N GLY A 31 10.14 20.23 -1.77
CA GLY A 31 10.64 18.86 -1.79
C GLY A 31 11.43 18.32 -0.61
N GLU A 32 11.83 19.10 0.37
CA GLU A 32 12.46 18.50 1.55
C GLU A 32 11.42 18.16 2.62
N THR A 33 11.10 16.86 2.70
CA THR A 33 10.37 16.32 3.85
C THR A 33 11.21 16.59 5.11
N PRO A 34 10.67 17.21 6.16
CA PRO A 34 11.44 17.43 7.38
C PRO A 34 11.99 16.09 7.89
N PRO A 35 13.21 16.06 8.43
CA PRO A 35 13.81 14.85 8.94
C PRO A 35 12.89 14.24 10.02
N VAL A 36 12.64 12.94 9.91
CA VAL A 36 11.84 12.20 10.89
C VAL A 36 12.58 12.27 12.23
N ALA A 37 11.90 12.74 13.27
CA ALA A 37 12.48 12.77 14.62
C ALA A 37 12.72 11.34 15.10
N VAL A 38 13.99 10.97 15.27
CA VAL A 38 14.41 9.64 15.72
C VAL A 38 14.58 9.66 17.24
N PRO A 39 14.06 8.66 17.98
CA PRO A 39 14.27 8.54 19.42
C PRO A 39 15.76 8.41 19.76
N PRO A 40 16.19 8.80 20.99
CA PRO A 40 17.57 8.60 21.42
C PRO A 40 17.91 7.12 21.55
N VAL A 41 19.13 6.76 21.17
CA VAL A 41 19.66 5.39 21.30
C VAL A 41 19.78 5.02 22.79
N ILE A 42 19.27 3.85 23.17
CA ILE A 42 19.40 3.30 24.53
C ILE A 42 20.69 2.46 24.58
N PRO A 43 21.71 2.85 25.37
CA PRO A 43 22.95 2.10 25.45
C PRO A 43 22.77 0.76 26.18
N LEU A 44 23.53 -0.25 25.78
CA LEU A 44 23.60 -1.51 26.49
C LEU A 44 24.34 -1.37 27.83
N PRO A 45 24.03 -2.21 28.84
CA PRO A 45 24.86 -2.39 30.01
C PRO A 45 26.31 -2.74 29.65
N GLU A 46 27.30 -2.29 30.45
CA GLU A 46 28.70 -2.39 30.12
C GLU A 46 29.19 -3.84 29.84
N ASP A 47 28.71 -4.81 30.62
CA ASP A 47 29.03 -6.24 30.45
C ASP A 47 28.54 -6.78 29.09
N ARG A 48 27.35 -6.38 28.66
CA ARG A 48 26.78 -6.76 27.35
C ARG A 48 27.42 -6.02 26.21
N ALA A 49 27.78 -4.76 26.38
CA ALA A 49 28.51 -3.99 25.40
C ALA A 49 29.90 -4.61 25.14
N ALA A 50 30.61 -5.05 26.19
CA ALA A 50 31.90 -5.75 26.05
C ALA A 50 31.75 -7.09 25.33
N ALA A 51 30.72 -7.88 25.63
CA ALA A 51 30.42 -9.13 24.93
C ALA A 51 30.12 -8.90 23.44
N LEU A 52 29.34 -7.87 23.12
CA LEU A 52 29.05 -7.49 21.74
C LEU A 52 30.30 -7.07 20.97
N ASP A 53 31.17 -6.27 21.58
CA ASP A 53 32.45 -5.84 20.98
C ASP A 53 33.40 -7.04 20.71
N GLU A 54 33.48 -8.01 21.63
CA GLU A 54 34.28 -9.23 21.42
C GLU A 54 33.73 -10.06 20.26
N LEU A 55 32.43 -10.22 20.23
CA LEU A 55 31.75 -10.93 19.17
C LEU A 55 31.96 -10.27 17.81
N CYS A 56 31.75 -8.95 17.69
CA CYS A 56 31.98 -8.22 16.45
C CYS A 56 33.44 -8.36 15.97
N ARG A 57 34.42 -8.42 16.89
CA ARG A 57 35.84 -8.69 16.55
C ARG A 57 36.07 -10.11 16.04
N SER A 58 35.26 -11.07 16.47
CA SER A 58 35.38 -12.48 16.04
C SER A 58 34.75 -12.77 14.67
N LEU A 59 33.95 -11.82 14.11
CA LEU A 59 33.34 -11.98 12.79
C LEU A 59 34.41 -11.84 11.70
N ASP A 60 34.58 -12.90 10.90
CA ASP A 60 35.37 -12.76 9.69
C ASP A 60 34.49 -12.12 8.60
N GLY A 61 35.00 -11.09 7.90
CA GLY A 61 34.26 -10.22 6.99
C GLY A 61 33.79 -10.88 5.69
N SER A 62 33.50 -12.18 5.65
CA SER A 62 32.95 -12.83 4.44
C SER A 62 31.43 -12.77 4.40
N ASP A 63 30.85 -12.21 3.32
CA ASP A 63 29.43 -11.97 3.09
C ASP A 63 28.53 -13.20 3.31
N GLU A 64 29.02 -14.40 3.03
CA GLU A 64 28.23 -15.65 3.12
C GLU A 64 27.88 -16.06 4.57
N ARG A 65 28.53 -15.44 5.57
CA ARG A 65 28.37 -15.77 6.99
C ARG A 65 27.54 -14.76 7.77
N VAL A 66 27.19 -13.63 7.17
CA VAL A 66 26.49 -12.52 7.85
C VAL A 66 25.19 -12.99 8.50
N SER A 67 24.35 -13.71 7.80
CA SER A 67 23.08 -14.22 8.34
C SER A 67 23.28 -15.25 9.46
N ARG A 68 24.33 -16.09 9.38
CA ARG A 68 24.67 -17.04 10.46
C ARG A 68 25.26 -16.32 11.66
N SER A 69 26.01 -15.24 11.44
CA SER A 69 26.59 -14.43 12.50
C SER A 69 25.51 -13.74 13.33
N ILE A 70 24.47 -13.22 12.71
CA ILE A 70 23.34 -12.61 13.41
C ILE A 70 22.61 -13.62 14.30
N THR A 71 22.33 -14.81 13.78
CA THR A 71 21.73 -15.89 14.57
C THR A 71 22.62 -16.30 15.73
N ARG A 72 23.95 -16.30 15.52
CA ARG A 72 24.94 -16.62 16.55
C ARG A 72 25.03 -15.54 17.61
N ILE A 73 25.13 -14.25 17.24
CA ILE A 73 25.09 -13.10 18.15
C ILE A 73 23.89 -13.20 19.09
N ARG A 74 22.74 -13.56 18.54
CA ARG A 74 21.48 -13.65 19.26
C ARG A 74 21.43 -14.84 20.22
N LEU A 75 21.87 -16.03 19.79
CA LEU A 75 21.67 -17.27 20.50
C LEU A 75 22.78 -17.54 21.53
N GLU A 76 24.03 -17.19 21.21
CA GLU A 76 25.19 -17.53 22.04
C GLU A 76 25.47 -16.48 23.11
N GLU A 77 25.22 -15.19 22.83
CA GLU A 77 25.57 -14.09 23.73
C GLU A 77 24.38 -13.50 24.51
N GLY A 78 23.16 -14.00 24.30
CA GLY A 78 21.98 -13.59 25.06
C GLY A 78 21.65 -12.11 24.94
N LEU A 79 21.93 -11.46 23.78
CA LEU A 79 21.56 -10.08 23.54
C LEU A 79 20.04 -9.94 23.55
N PRO A 80 19.49 -8.90 24.21
CA PRO A 80 18.08 -8.60 24.17
C PRO A 80 17.58 -8.43 22.73
N TRP A 81 16.36 -8.88 22.45
CA TRP A 81 15.73 -8.76 21.14
C TRP A 81 15.50 -7.30 20.70
N ASP A 82 15.40 -6.41 21.67
CA ASP A 82 15.20 -4.97 21.57
C ASP A 82 16.51 -4.17 21.51
N THR A 83 17.66 -4.85 21.34
CA THR A 83 18.93 -4.14 21.17
C THR A 83 18.87 -3.23 19.94
N ASP A 84 19.07 -1.93 20.15
CA ASP A 84 19.03 -0.92 19.10
C ASP A 84 20.04 -1.26 17.98
N PRO A 85 19.62 -1.30 16.71
CA PRO A 85 20.50 -1.53 15.58
C PRO A 85 21.71 -0.59 15.51
N LEU A 86 21.61 0.63 16.03
CA LEU A 86 22.72 1.59 16.09
C LEU A 86 23.83 1.13 17.06
N VAL A 87 23.45 0.48 18.16
CA VAL A 87 24.42 -0.07 19.10
C VAL A 87 25.23 -1.19 18.43
N VAL A 88 24.56 -2.03 17.63
CA VAL A 88 25.22 -3.08 16.84
C VAL A 88 26.13 -2.47 15.77
N ALA A 89 25.66 -1.43 15.07
CA ALA A 89 26.46 -0.72 14.07
C ALA A 89 27.74 -0.14 14.67
N ASP A 90 27.63 0.54 15.81
CA ASP A 90 28.79 1.14 16.50
C ASP A 90 29.80 0.09 16.95
N ALA A 91 29.33 -1.08 17.45
CA ALA A 91 30.22 -2.18 17.81
C ALA A 91 30.96 -2.73 16.61
N LEU A 92 30.32 -2.92 15.47
CA LEU A 92 30.93 -3.36 14.22
C LEU A 92 31.97 -2.35 13.70
N VAL A 93 31.67 -1.06 13.78
CA VAL A 93 32.59 0.02 13.41
C VAL A 93 33.83 -0.01 14.33
N ARG A 94 33.63 -0.13 15.65
CA ARG A 94 34.77 -0.27 16.60
C ARG A 94 35.60 -1.52 16.35
N ALA A 95 34.99 -2.61 15.89
CA ALA A 95 35.69 -3.82 15.50
C ALA A 95 36.46 -3.70 14.17
N GLY A 96 36.29 -2.60 13.43
CA GLY A 96 37.02 -2.33 12.19
C GLY A 96 36.38 -2.93 10.93
N HIS A 97 35.10 -3.30 10.97
CA HIS A 97 34.41 -3.79 9.78
C HIS A 97 34.18 -2.70 8.73
N LEU A 98 34.16 -3.11 7.46
CA LEU A 98 33.87 -2.20 6.34
C LEU A 98 32.45 -1.65 6.43
N PRO A 99 32.21 -0.40 6.00
CA PRO A 99 30.89 0.23 6.07
C PRO A 99 29.77 -0.59 5.42
N GLU A 100 30.04 -1.29 4.33
CA GLU A 100 29.07 -2.16 3.65
C GLU A 100 28.67 -3.37 4.51
N VAL A 101 29.64 -3.97 5.20
CA VAL A 101 29.40 -5.08 6.13
C VAL A 101 28.58 -4.59 7.32
N VAL A 102 28.97 -3.45 7.90
CA VAL A 102 28.20 -2.81 8.99
C VAL A 102 26.78 -2.59 8.55
N ARG A 103 26.54 -1.95 7.40
CA ARG A 103 25.22 -1.67 6.86
C ARG A 103 24.41 -2.95 6.68
N THR A 104 24.98 -3.98 6.06
CA THR A 104 24.28 -5.25 5.81
C THR A 104 23.85 -5.93 7.11
N ILE A 105 24.79 -6.09 8.05
CA ILE A 105 24.53 -6.76 9.34
C ILE A 105 23.47 -5.98 10.13
N THR A 106 23.57 -4.66 10.17
CA THR A 106 22.65 -3.82 10.94
C THR A 106 21.23 -3.84 10.35
N TRP A 107 21.12 -3.84 9.01
CA TRP A 107 19.82 -4.00 8.35
C TRP A 107 19.19 -5.36 8.61
N ASP A 108 19.99 -6.44 8.54
CA ASP A 108 19.51 -7.78 8.87
C ASP A 108 19.07 -7.85 10.34
N TRP A 109 19.84 -7.23 11.25
CA TRP A 109 19.46 -7.14 12.66
C TRP A 109 18.12 -6.42 12.83
N ALA A 110 17.97 -5.24 12.25
CA ALA A 110 16.74 -4.44 12.32
C ALA A 110 15.51 -5.20 11.76
N LEU A 111 15.68 -5.89 10.63
CA LEU A 111 14.58 -6.58 9.97
C LEU A 111 14.20 -7.92 10.63
N TRP A 112 15.18 -8.67 11.13
CA TRP A 112 14.95 -10.07 11.51
C TRP A 112 15.03 -10.32 13.02
N THR A 113 15.56 -9.36 13.79
CA THR A 113 15.77 -9.51 15.21
C THR A 113 14.96 -8.53 16.03
N CYS A 114 14.86 -7.26 15.63
CA CYS A 114 14.08 -6.26 16.32
C CYS A 114 12.59 -6.37 16.00
N GLY A 115 11.75 -5.85 16.91
CA GLY A 115 10.35 -5.56 16.62
C GLY A 115 10.21 -4.44 15.57
N SER A 116 9.06 -4.38 14.91
CA SER A 116 8.81 -3.32 13.92
C SER A 116 8.82 -1.93 14.56
N GLU A 117 8.33 -1.83 15.79
CA GLU A 117 8.33 -0.62 16.63
C GLU A 117 9.75 -0.16 17.01
N ASP A 118 10.69 -1.10 17.11
CA ASP A 118 12.08 -0.80 17.52
C ASP A 118 12.99 -0.54 16.30
N SER A 119 12.63 -1.07 15.14
CA SER A 119 13.43 -0.98 13.92
C SER A 119 13.18 0.27 13.10
N TRP A 120 12.00 0.92 13.21
CA TRP A 120 11.65 2.08 12.38
C TRP A 120 12.62 3.29 12.55
N PRO A 121 13.15 3.61 13.75
CA PRO A 121 14.07 4.75 13.88
C PRO A 121 15.36 4.55 13.09
N TRP A 122 15.84 3.32 13.02
CA TRP A 122 16.97 2.93 12.20
C TRP A 122 16.62 3.05 10.69
N MET A 123 15.48 2.53 10.26
CA MET A 123 15.05 2.63 8.86
C MET A 123 14.90 4.08 8.40
N ALA A 124 14.50 4.99 9.29
CA ALA A 124 14.36 6.40 8.99
C ALA A 124 15.68 7.07 8.55
N GLN A 125 16.82 6.49 8.93
CA GLN A 125 18.15 7.02 8.58
C GLN A 125 18.64 6.56 7.20
N ASP A 126 18.06 5.50 6.63
CA ASP A 126 18.44 4.97 5.31
C ASP A 126 17.20 4.53 4.50
N LEU A 127 16.35 5.50 4.18
CA LEU A 127 15.14 5.26 3.39
C LEU A 127 15.42 4.72 1.97
N ALA A 128 16.61 5.00 1.43
CA ALA A 128 17.01 4.44 0.14
C ALA A 128 17.10 2.91 0.22
N ARG A 129 17.74 2.39 1.26
CA ARG A 129 17.82 0.94 1.48
C ARG A 129 16.45 0.34 1.81
N ALA A 130 15.64 1.00 2.64
CA ALA A 130 14.28 0.56 2.93
C ALA A 130 13.46 0.41 1.63
N ARG A 131 13.58 1.36 0.70
CA ARG A 131 12.93 1.31 -0.61
C ARG A 131 13.40 0.13 -1.45
N ASP A 132 14.72 -0.11 -1.52
CA ASP A 132 15.28 -1.24 -2.28
C ASP A 132 14.76 -2.58 -1.74
N LEU A 133 14.60 -2.70 -0.42
CA LEU A 133 14.11 -3.92 0.24
C LEU A 133 12.60 -4.17 0.00
N LEU A 134 11.83 -3.18 -0.46
CA LEU A 134 10.45 -3.39 -0.87
C LEU A 134 10.31 -4.22 -2.15
N GLU A 135 11.38 -4.37 -2.94
CA GLU A 135 11.39 -5.23 -4.14
C GLU A 135 11.41 -6.72 -3.79
N ASP A 136 11.99 -7.10 -2.64
CA ASP A 136 11.97 -8.47 -2.14
C ASP A 136 10.74 -8.73 -1.26
N SER A 137 9.90 -9.67 -1.66
CA SER A 137 8.62 -9.93 -1.01
C SER A 137 8.72 -10.27 0.48
N THR A 138 9.80 -10.87 0.91
CA THR A 138 10.01 -11.31 2.31
C THR A 138 10.44 -10.12 3.18
N SER A 139 11.41 -9.36 2.71
CA SER A 139 11.87 -8.13 3.37
C SER A 139 10.81 -7.04 3.34
N ALA A 140 10.04 -6.95 2.23
CA ALA A 140 8.97 -5.97 2.07
C ALA A 140 7.96 -6.00 3.22
N THR A 141 7.51 -7.18 3.66
CA THR A 141 6.57 -7.28 4.79
C THR A 141 7.14 -6.61 6.05
N ARG A 142 8.41 -6.84 6.35
CA ARG A 142 9.08 -6.27 7.53
C ARG A 142 9.21 -4.74 7.43
N VAL A 143 9.64 -4.27 6.26
CA VAL A 143 9.76 -2.82 5.99
C VAL A 143 8.39 -2.14 6.10
N LEU A 144 7.33 -2.74 5.53
CA LEU A 144 5.98 -2.20 5.60
C LEU A 144 5.47 -2.14 7.05
N CYS A 145 5.68 -3.19 7.84
CA CYS A 145 5.33 -3.18 9.27
C CYS A 145 6.08 -2.09 10.05
N ALA A 146 7.37 -1.89 9.77
CA ALA A 146 8.13 -0.81 10.41
C ALA A 146 7.63 0.58 9.98
N LEU A 147 7.24 0.76 8.71
CA LEU A 147 6.67 2.02 8.22
C LEU A 147 5.34 2.39 8.90
N GLU A 148 4.57 1.42 9.42
CA GLU A 148 3.36 1.70 10.21
C GLU A 148 3.66 2.42 11.54
N HIS A 149 4.88 2.32 12.04
CA HIS A 149 5.33 2.99 13.27
C HIS A 149 5.98 4.36 13.03
N PHE A 150 6.19 4.76 11.77
CA PHE A 150 6.68 6.11 11.49
C PHE A 150 5.64 7.15 11.90
N PRO A 151 6.06 8.27 12.50
CA PRO A 151 5.14 9.38 12.81
C PRO A 151 4.40 9.91 11.58
N ALA A 152 5.06 9.87 10.44
CA ALA A 152 4.48 10.10 9.12
C ALA A 152 5.29 9.33 8.08
N VAL A 153 4.62 8.66 7.16
CA VAL A 153 5.30 7.96 6.06
C VAL A 153 5.98 8.99 5.16
N PRO A 154 7.30 8.87 4.90
CA PRO A 154 8.00 9.84 4.07
C PRO A 154 7.49 9.86 2.63
N GLN A 155 7.33 11.05 2.04
CA GLN A 155 6.88 11.22 0.65
C GLN A 155 7.76 10.48 -0.35
N SER A 156 9.07 10.37 -0.07
CA SER A 156 10.03 9.64 -0.91
C SER A 156 9.73 8.14 -1.04
N MET A 157 8.92 7.58 -0.13
CA MET A 157 8.51 6.17 -0.16
C MET A 157 7.28 5.92 -1.05
N VAL A 158 6.49 6.96 -1.37
CA VAL A 158 5.22 6.82 -2.10
C VAL A 158 5.36 6.05 -3.42
N PRO A 159 6.35 6.32 -4.29
CA PRO A 159 6.47 5.58 -5.55
C PRO A 159 6.71 4.07 -5.36
N ALA A 160 7.54 3.69 -4.39
CA ALA A 160 7.81 2.29 -4.08
C ALA A 160 6.59 1.61 -3.44
N LEU A 161 5.93 2.29 -2.50
CA LEU A 161 4.69 1.80 -1.88
C LEU A 161 3.58 1.61 -2.92
N ALA A 162 3.46 2.51 -3.91
CA ALA A 162 2.48 2.38 -4.99
C ALA A 162 2.72 1.11 -5.82
N GLN A 163 3.97 0.74 -6.08
CA GLN A 163 4.30 -0.52 -6.77
C GLN A 163 3.91 -1.74 -5.93
N VAL A 164 4.20 -1.72 -4.62
CA VAL A 164 3.81 -2.80 -3.70
C VAL A 164 2.28 -2.90 -3.57
N ALA A 165 1.58 -1.75 -3.53
CA ALA A 165 0.12 -1.66 -3.41
C ALA A 165 -0.63 -2.35 -4.56
N VAL A 166 0.03 -2.61 -5.69
CA VAL A 166 -0.52 -3.34 -6.84
C VAL A 166 0.21 -4.66 -7.10
N GLY A 167 1.12 -5.05 -6.20
CA GLY A 167 1.93 -6.26 -6.28
C GLY A 167 1.12 -7.56 -6.13
N ARG A 168 1.79 -8.70 -6.20
CA ARG A 168 1.14 -10.03 -6.15
C ARG A 168 0.85 -10.50 -4.73
N SER A 169 1.66 -10.12 -3.75
CA SER A 169 1.45 -10.47 -2.34
C SER A 169 0.26 -9.71 -1.78
N GLU A 170 -0.78 -10.41 -1.36
CA GLU A 170 -2.00 -9.82 -0.80
C GLU A 170 -1.71 -9.06 0.49
N VAL A 171 -0.94 -9.67 1.40
CA VAL A 171 -0.55 -9.05 2.68
C VAL A 171 0.21 -7.75 2.45
N ASN A 172 1.22 -7.76 1.57
CA ASN A 172 2.02 -6.56 1.29
C ASN A 172 1.19 -5.47 0.60
N ARG A 173 0.25 -5.86 -0.30
CA ARG A 173 -0.68 -4.90 -0.92
C ARG A 173 -1.51 -4.17 0.11
N GLU A 174 -2.15 -4.91 1.02
CA GLU A 174 -3.02 -4.34 2.05
C GLU A 174 -2.24 -3.39 2.97
N LEU A 175 -1.03 -3.79 3.39
CA LEU A 175 -0.13 -2.93 4.18
C LEU A 175 0.21 -1.64 3.42
N ALA A 176 0.67 -1.76 2.17
CA ALA A 176 1.06 -0.62 1.36
C ALA A 176 -0.13 0.32 1.07
N GLN A 177 -1.32 -0.24 0.78
CA GLN A 177 -2.54 0.54 0.56
C GLN A 177 -2.96 1.30 1.82
N ARG A 178 -2.84 0.71 3.02
CA ARG A 178 -3.09 1.41 4.28
C ARG A 178 -2.10 2.55 4.52
N LEU A 179 -0.81 2.32 4.27
CA LEU A 179 0.22 3.36 4.41
C LEU A 179 0.00 4.53 3.44
N LEU A 180 -0.51 4.25 2.24
CA LEU A 180 -0.81 5.26 1.23
C LEU A 180 -2.13 6.00 1.48
N ALA A 181 -3.03 5.47 2.32
CA ALA A 181 -4.37 6.04 2.52
C ALA A 181 -4.37 7.50 3.02
N GLY A 182 -3.29 7.93 3.69
CA GLY A 182 -3.13 9.31 4.17
C GLY A 182 -2.64 10.31 3.13
N PHE A 183 -2.25 9.87 1.94
CA PHE A 183 -1.70 10.76 0.91
C PHE A 183 -2.79 11.29 -0.03
N PRO A 184 -2.77 12.58 -0.37
CA PRO A 184 -3.79 13.18 -1.24
C PRO A 184 -3.82 12.58 -2.65
N GLU A 185 -2.69 12.09 -3.15
CA GLU A 185 -2.55 11.48 -4.47
C GLU A 185 -2.99 10.01 -4.54
N VAL A 186 -3.42 9.39 -3.46
CA VAL A 186 -3.76 7.96 -3.41
C VAL A 186 -4.82 7.56 -4.45
N GLY A 187 -5.80 8.42 -4.70
CA GLY A 187 -6.83 8.20 -5.71
C GLY A 187 -6.27 8.17 -7.13
N ASP A 188 -5.34 9.06 -7.44
CA ASP A 188 -4.68 9.11 -8.76
C ASP A 188 -3.75 7.91 -8.96
N LEU A 189 -3.01 7.49 -7.94
CA LEU A 189 -2.18 6.27 -7.99
C LEU A 189 -3.03 5.01 -8.29
N ALA A 190 -4.17 4.89 -7.64
CA ALA A 190 -5.09 3.77 -7.87
C ALA A 190 -5.73 3.82 -9.27
N LEU A 191 -6.04 5.01 -9.79
CA LEU A 191 -6.51 5.20 -11.16
C LEU A 191 -5.44 4.89 -12.21
N GLU A 192 -4.19 5.28 -11.97
CA GLU A 192 -3.07 4.92 -12.83
C GLU A 192 -2.91 3.39 -12.90
N ALA A 193 -3.07 2.71 -11.78
CA ALA A 193 -3.06 1.25 -11.74
C ALA A 193 -4.17 0.62 -12.61
N VAL A 194 -5.36 1.21 -12.67
CA VAL A 194 -6.46 0.76 -13.55
C VAL A 194 -6.10 0.93 -15.03
N MET A 195 -5.27 1.90 -15.38
CA MET A 195 -4.84 2.15 -16.76
C MET A 195 -3.55 1.39 -17.13
N SER A 196 -3.00 0.59 -16.24
CA SER A 196 -1.77 -0.17 -16.47
C SER A 196 -1.87 -1.14 -17.66
N PRO A 197 -0.81 -1.35 -18.46
CA PRO A 197 -0.78 -2.39 -19.49
C PRO A 197 -0.90 -3.81 -18.91
N VAL A 198 -0.59 -4.01 -17.61
CA VAL A 198 -0.57 -5.31 -16.95
C VAL A 198 -1.95 -5.64 -16.37
N ALA A 199 -2.62 -6.67 -16.87
CA ALA A 199 -3.98 -7.05 -16.46
C ALA A 199 -4.11 -7.30 -14.94
N HIS A 200 -3.10 -7.91 -14.29
CA HIS A 200 -3.11 -8.09 -12.84
C HIS A 200 -3.17 -6.76 -12.10
N VAL A 201 -2.35 -5.80 -12.50
CA VAL A 201 -2.31 -4.45 -11.89
C VAL A 201 -3.66 -3.74 -12.05
N ARG A 202 -4.27 -3.83 -13.25
CA ARG A 202 -5.62 -3.27 -13.49
C ARG A 202 -6.69 -3.88 -12.58
N ARG A 203 -6.65 -5.21 -12.38
CA ARG A 203 -7.58 -5.91 -11.47
C ARG A 203 -7.44 -5.41 -10.02
N VAL A 204 -6.19 -5.28 -9.56
CA VAL A 204 -5.91 -4.80 -8.20
C VAL A 204 -6.25 -3.33 -8.05
N GLY A 205 -5.87 -2.49 -9.02
CA GLY A 205 -6.22 -1.06 -9.03
C GLY A 205 -7.73 -0.81 -8.96
N ALA A 206 -8.50 -1.57 -9.74
CA ALA A 206 -9.97 -1.50 -9.70
C ALA A 206 -10.55 -1.90 -8.34
N ALA A 207 -9.97 -2.93 -7.68
CA ALA A 207 -10.39 -3.32 -6.34
C ALA A 207 -9.97 -2.31 -5.27
N TRP A 208 -8.77 -1.71 -5.40
CA TRP A 208 -8.28 -0.68 -4.49
C TRP A 208 -9.15 0.57 -4.52
N LEU A 209 -9.56 1.01 -5.70
CA LEU A 209 -10.46 2.14 -5.87
C LEU A 209 -11.80 1.97 -5.14
N ALA A 210 -12.30 0.75 -4.96
CA ALA A 210 -13.54 0.51 -4.23
C ALA A 210 -13.52 1.01 -2.77
N GLY A 211 -12.32 1.11 -2.17
CA GLY A 211 -12.13 1.63 -0.81
C GLY A 211 -11.81 3.12 -0.75
N LEU A 212 -11.73 3.81 -1.88
CA LEU A 212 -11.33 5.22 -1.96
C LEU A 212 -12.48 6.08 -2.48
N THR A 213 -12.45 7.37 -2.12
CA THR A 213 -13.37 8.37 -2.71
C THR A 213 -12.54 9.30 -3.59
N ILE A 214 -12.86 9.34 -4.89
CA ILE A 214 -12.15 10.19 -5.85
C ILE A 214 -13.12 11.16 -6.54
N PRO A 215 -12.71 12.40 -6.79
CA PRO A 215 -13.49 13.34 -7.60
C PRO A 215 -13.75 12.77 -9.01
N ASP A 216 -14.97 12.95 -9.53
CA ASP A 216 -15.39 12.45 -10.84
C ASP A 216 -15.14 10.95 -11.07
N GLY A 217 -15.03 10.17 -9.97
CA GLY A 217 -14.67 8.76 -9.99
C GLY A 217 -15.57 7.91 -10.90
N ILE A 218 -16.88 8.14 -10.89
CA ILE A 218 -17.85 7.40 -11.71
C ILE A 218 -17.52 7.55 -13.20
N ALA A 219 -17.33 8.78 -13.68
CA ALA A 219 -17.05 9.03 -15.09
C ALA A 219 -15.74 8.37 -15.53
N ARG A 220 -14.68 8.49 -14.70
CA ARG A 220 -13.36 7.90 -14.97
C ARG A 220 -13.41 6.36 -14.96
N LEU A 221 -14.14 5.75 -14.03
CA LEU A 221 -14.34 4.31 -13.93
C LEU A 221 -15.16 3.74 -15.10
N ARG A 222 -16.23 4.46 -15.53
CA ARG A 222 -17.00 4.07 -16.72
C ARG A 222 -16.14 4.09 -17.98
N ALA A 223 -15.32 5.13 -18.15
CA ALA A 223 -14.38 5.21 -19.28
C ALA A 223 -13.35 4.07 -19.26
N ALA A 224 -12.76 3.77 -18.13
CA ALA A 224 -11.82 2.66 -17.95
C ALA A 224 -12.49 1.30 -18.28
N ARG A 225 -13.72 1.08 -17.78
CA ARG A 225 -14.45 -0.15 -18.05
C ARG A 225 -14.80 -0.36 -19.51
N ALA A 226 -15.11 0.71 -20.24
CA ALA A 226 -15.44 0.64 -21.66
C ALA A 226 -14.27 0.13 -22.52
N GLN A 227 -13.02 0.37 -22.07
CA GLN A 227 -11.79 -0.04 -22.76
C GLN A 227 -11.20 -1.35 -22.21
N GLU A 228 -11.73 -1.86 -21.08
CA GLU A 228 -11.17 -3.03 -20.42
C GLU A 228 -11.56 -4.32 -21.12
N GLU A 229 -10.56 -5.12 -21.48
CA GLU A 229 -10.75 -6.43 -22.13
C GLU A 229 -10.66 -7.59 -21.13
N ASP A 230 -9.93 -7.41 -20.02
CA ASP A 230 -9.78 -8.45 -19.02
C ASP A 230 -11.09 -8.60 -18.21
N ARG A 231 -11.61 -9.82 -18.22
CA ARG A 231 -12.91 -10.13 -17.60
C ARG A 231 -12.94 -9.82 -16.09
N LEU A 232 -11.86 -10.14 -15.36
CA LEU A 232 -11.82 -9.95 -13.92
C LEU A 232 -11.64 -8.47 -13.57
N ALA A 233 -10.81 -7.74 -14.32
CA ALA A 233 -10.69 -6.29 -14.15
C ALA A 233 -12.03 -5.60 -14.44
N ARG A 234 -12.74 -6.02 -15.50
CA ARG A 234 -14.08 -5.50 -15.84
C ARG A 234 -15.10 -5.77 -14.74
N ALA A 235 -15.08 -6.95 -14.11
CA ALA A 235 -15.94 -7.29 -12.99
C ALA A 235 -15.63 -6.44 -11.75
N ASN A 236 -14.35 -6.22 -11.44
CA ASN A 236 -13.95 -5.35 -10.34
C ASN A 236 -14.35 -3.89 -10.57
N LEU A 237 -14.18 -3.36 -11.79
CA LEU A 237 -14.63 -2.02 -12.15
C LEU A 237 -16.14 -1.87 -11.99
N LEU A 238 -16.93 -2.87 -12.40
CA LEU A 238 -18.37 -2.88 -12.22
C LEU A 238 -18.76 -2.82 -10.72
N ARG A 239 -18.09 -3.66 -9.91
CA ARG A 239 -18.29 -3.65 -8.45
C ARG A 239 -17.93 -2.30 -7.84
N THR A 240 -16.83 -1.70 -8.28
CA THR A 240 -16.38 -0.39 -7.80
C THR A 240 -17.38 0.70 -8.15
N LEU A 241 -17.93 0.70 -9.37
CA LEU A 241 -19.02 1.60 -9.78
C LEU A 241 -20.24 1.49 -8.86
N GLN A 242 -20.66 0.26 -8.52
CA GLN A 242 -21.76 0.02 -7.57
C GLN A 242 -21.45 0.59 -6.17
N VAL A 243 -20.22 0.42 -5.67
CA VAL A 243 -19.78 1.00 -4.39
C VAL A 243 -19.85 2.53 -4.41
N TYR A 244 -19.54 3.14 -5.56
CA TYR A 244 -19.66 4.60 -5.77
C TYR A 244 -21.12 5.06 -5.96
N GLY A 245 -22.10 4.15 -5.89
CA GLY A 245 -23.53 4.47 -6.03
C GLY A 245 -23.98 4.70 -7.46
N ASP A 246 -23.21 4.26 -8.45
CA ASP A 246 -23.58 4.35 -9.85
C ASP A 246 -24.66 3.31 -10.21
N ASP A 247 -25.61 3.71 -11.04
CA ASP A 247 -26.55 2.76 -11.65
C ASP A 247 -25.87 2.02 -12.79
N VAL A 248 -25.52 0.76 -12.54
CA VAL A 248 -24.83 -0.10 -13.49
C VAL A 248 -25.75 -0.98 -14.32
N THR A 249 -27.08 -0.76 -14.27
CA THR A 249 -28.08 -1.59 -14.96
C THR A 249 -27.82 -1.64 -16.47
N ASP A 250 -27.39 -0.53 -17.06
CA ASP A 250 -27.01 -0.42 -18.48
C ASP A 250 -25.75 -1.24 -18.83
N LEU A 251 -24.93 -1.58 -17.85
CA LEU A 251 -23.68 -2.32 -18.00
C LEU A 251 -23.83 -3.82 -17.76
N VAL A 252 -24.92 -4.25 -17.12
CA VAL A 252 -25.23 -5.65 -16.82
C VAL A 252 -26.20 -6.19 -17.88
N THR A 253 -25.68 -6.39 -19.08
CA THR A 253 -26.47 -6.96 -20.19
C THR A 253 -26.32 -8.47 -20.26
N THR A 254 -27.31 -9.15 -20.86
CA THR A 254 -27.24 -10.61 -21.13
C THR A 254 -25.96 -10.97 -21.86
N GLU A 255 -25.51 -10.15 -22.81
CA GLU A 255 -24.29 -10.36 -23.57
C GLU A 255 -23.02 -10.25 -22.69
N ALA A 256 -22.97 -9.26 -21.79
CA ALA A 256 -21.87 -9.10 -20.84
C ALA A 256 -21.78 -10.26 -19.83
N LEU A 257 -22.91 -10.83 -19.46
CA LEU A 257 -23.03 -11.96 -18.54
C LEU A 257 -22.80 -13.32 -19.21
N THR A 258 -22.95 -13.40 -20.54
CA THR A 258 -22.75 -14.66 -21.26
C THR A 258 -21.26 -14.99 -21.28
N PRO A 259 -20.82 -16.09 -20.65
CA PRO A 259 -19.43 -16.50 -20.71
C PRO A 259 -19.03 -16.79 -22.16
N PRO A 260 -17.78 -16.51 -22.56
CA PRO A 260 -17.30 -16.87 -23.90
C PRO A 260 -17.58 -18.35 -24.14
N ARG A 261 -18.01 -18.71 -25.38
CA ARG A 261 -18.36 -20.09 -25.78
C ARG A 261 -17.16 -21.03 -25.65
N ARG A 262 -16.69 -21.25 -24.44
CA ARG A 262 -15.86 -22.43 -24.15
C ARG A 262 -16.78 -23.63 -24.17
N ARG A 263 -16.37 -24.68 -24.88
CA ARG A 263 -17.05 -25.98 -24.76
C ARG A 263 -17.18 -26.29 -23.28
N LEU A 264 -18.41 -26.46 -22.81
CA LEU A 264 -18.66 -26.95 -21.45
C LEU A 264 -17.82 -28.19 -21.29
N LYS A 265 -16.77 -28.14 -20.50
CA LYS A 265 -16.16 -29.33 -19.97
C LYS A 265 -17.27 -30.02 -19.15
N ARG A 266 -17.38 -31.34 -19.27
CA ARG A 266 -18.31 -32.10 -18.40
C ARG A 266 -18.16 -31.58 -16.97
N PRO A 267 -19.28 -31.32 -16.26
CA PRO A 267 -19.23 -30.94 -14.88
C PRO A 267 -18.28 -31.84 -14.10
N PRO A 268 -17.50 -31.33 -13.13
CA PRO A 268 -16.71 -32.17 -12.25
C PRO A 268 -17.59 -33.27 -11.66
N ALA A 269 -17.10 -34.50 -11.58
CA ALA A 269 -17.85 -35.63 -11.00
C ALA A 269 -18.38 -35.34 -9.58
N ALA A 270 -17.72 -34.42 -8.84
CA ALA A 270 -18.18 -33.91 -7.56
C ALA A 270 -19.54 -33.18 -7.62
N LEU A 271 -20.00 -32.77 -8.80
CA LEU A 271 -21.29 -32.11 -9.03
C LEU A 271 -22.34 -33.05 -9.66
N ASP A 272 -22.07 -34.36 -9.84
CA ASP A 272 -23.02 -35.34 -10.42
C ASP A 272 -24.32 -35.45 -9.57
N TRP A 273 -24.26 -35.07 -8.31
CA TRP A 273 -25.41 -35.02 -7.40
C TRP A 273 -26.28 -33.77 -7.56
N PHE A 274 -25.78 -32.72 -8.25
CA PHE A 274 -26.46 -31.42 -8.33
C PHE A 274 -27.53 -31.44 -9.43
N PRO A 275 -28.80 -31.17 -9.11
CA PRO A 275 -29.89 -31.19 -10.07
C PRO A 275 -29.89 -29.92 -10.92
N PHE A 276 -29.10 -29.85 -11.97
CA PHE A 276 -29.02 -28.68 -12.85
C PHE A 276 -30.37 -28.32 -13.48
N GLU A 277 -31.26 -29.29 -13.66
CA GLU A 277 -32.62 -29.09 -14.20
C GLU A 277 -33.53 -28.34 -13.19
N ALA A 278 -33.20 -28.37 -11.91
CA ALA A 278 -33.94 -27.70 -10.85
C ALA A 278 -33.45 -26.27 -10.61
N LEU A 279 -32.48 -25.74 -11.37
CA LEU A 279 -32.06 -24.38 -11.26
C LEU A 279 -33.22 -23.42 -11.55
N PRO A 280 -33.44 -22.40 -10.71
CA PRO A 280 -34.49 -21.42 -10.95
C PRO A 280 -34.19 -20.61 -12.22
N VAL A 281 -35.25 -20.18 -12.89
CA VAL A 281 -35.12 -19.20 -13.98
C VAL A 281 -34.61 -17.89 -13.39
N VAL A 282 -33.42 -17.49 -13.85
CA VAL A 282 -32.82 -16.21 -13.45
C VAL A 282 -33.26 -15.14 -14.43
N HIS A 283 -33.82 -14.04 -13.90
CA HIS A 283 -34.18 -12.90 -14.70
C HIS A 283 -33.22 -11.74 -14.47
N LEU A 284 -32.91 -11.01 -15.52
CA LEU A 284 -32.22 -9.71 -15.42
C LEU A 284 -33.17 -8.65 -14.87
N ALA A 285 -32.62 -7.49 -14.50
CA ALA A 285 -33.39 -6.37 -13.98
C ALA A 285 -34.49 -5.85 -14.98
N ASP A 286 -34.25 -6.05 -16.26
CA ASP A 286 -35.23 -5.74 -17.34
C ASP A 286 -36.32 -6.82 -17.54
N GLY A 287 -36.31 -7.87 -16.73
CA GLY A 287 -37.22 -9.00 -16.83
C GLY A 287 -36.84 -10.06 -17.86
N THR A 288 -35.72 -9.90 -18.58
CA THR A 288 -35.22 -10.88 -19.56
C THR A 288 -34.77 -12.15 -18.85
N ALA A 289 -35.30 -13.31 -19.23
CA ALA A 289 -34.85 -14.58 -18.69
C ALA A 289 -33.51 -15.00 -19.28
N LEU A 290 -32.56 -15.42 -18.43
CA LEU A 290 -31.31 -16.05 -18.87
C LEU A 290 -31.57 -17.50 -19.27
N ASP A 291 -30.93 -17.94 -20.35
CA ASP A 291 -31.02 -19.34 -20.75
C ASP A 291 -30.37 -20.26 -19.71
N ALA A 292 -30.97 -21.43 -19.49
CA ALA A 292 -30.54 -22.41 -18.49
C ALA A 292 -29.06 -22.84 -18.68
N GLY A 293 -28.58 -22.92 -19.91
CA GLY A 293 -27.21 -23.25 -20.22
C GLY A 293 -26.21 -22.17 -19.77
N THR A 294 -26.62 -20.88 -19.77
CA THR A 294 -25.81 -19.79 -19.22
C THR A 294 -25.75 -19.89 -17.70
N VAL A 295 -26.86 -20.12 -17.03
CA VAL A 295 -26.91 -20.31 -15.57
C VAL A 295 -26.09 -21.53 -15.15
N GLN A 296 -26.22 -22.65 -15.86
CA GLN A 296 -25.44 -23.85 -15.63
C GLN A 296 -23.92 -23.59 -15.77
N ARG A 297 -23.49 -22.78 -16.75
CA ARG A 297 -22.07 -22.41 -16.94
C ARG A 297 -21.50 -21.54 -15.82
N TRP A 298 -22.35 -20.87 -15.07
CA TRP A 298 -21.92 -20.08 -13.89
C TRP A 298 -21.71 -20.96 -12.66
N VAL A 299 -22.42 -22.07 -12.57
CA VAL A 299 -22.33 -23.00 -11.44
C VAL A 299 -21.13 -23.96 -11.62
N VAL A 300 -20.71 -24.24 -12.85
CA VAL A 300 -19.59 -25.13 -13.20
C VAL A 300 -18.29 -24.35 -13.47
#